data_e45f0452bbf1e8c0f2fb318b96a2bb97
#
_entry.id   e45f0452bbf1e8c0f2fb318b96a2bb97
#
_cell.length_a   1.000
_cell.length_b   1.000
_cell.length_c   1.000
_cell.angle_alpha   90.00
_cell.angle_beta   90.00
_cell.angle_gamma   90.00
#
_symmetry.space_group_name_H-M   'P 1'
#
loop_
_entity.id
_entity.type
_entity.pdbx_description
1 polymer ?
#
loop_
_entity_poly.entity_id
_entity_poly.type
_entity_poly.pdbx_seq_one_letter_code
_entity_poly.pdbx_strand_id
1 'polypeptide(L)'
;VPILLMADPNELPRLAKGLDLGATDYLVRPLDRNELIARARTSIRRKRLQDRLQENYQKSLSLALTDGLTGLYNRRYLSAHLESLLPHVAEGAKGPALLMFDIDLFKRVNDSYGHAAGDAVLREVSARVSRNVRAFDLVSRYGGEEFVVVLPETPLAVAVVVAERLRATIAEQPIMVGDPAIGLNISISVGVSVTRGADETAASLMRRADEALYAAKAHGRNCVMTFPADAVTADGAAA
;
A
#
# COMPACT_ATOMS: atom_id res chain seq x y z
N VAL A 1 0.73 14.35 -25.98
CA VAL A 1 0.21 15.44 -26.85
C VAL A 1 -0.08 14.85 -28.21
N PRO A 2 -1.24 15.10 -28.87
CA PRO A 2 -1.49 14.72 -30.26
C PRO A 2 -0.51 15.40 -31.21
N ILE A 3 0.01 14.66 -32.18
CA ILE A 3 0.93 15.15 -33.21
C ILE A 3 0.24 15.05 -34.57
N LEU A 4 0.08 16.19 -35.23
CA LEU A 4 -0.42 16.28 -36.60
C LEU A 4 0.74 16.56 -37.53
N LEU A 5 0.99 15.69 -38.49
CA LEU A 5 1.99 15.88 -39.53
C LEU A 5 1.43 16.70 -40.69
N MET A 6 2.28 17.51 -41.28
CA MET A 6 1.94 18.22 -42.52
C MET A 6 2.97 17.87 -43.59
N ALA A 7 2.52 17.51 -44.81
CA ALA A 7 3.39 17.14 -45.89
C ALA A 7 2.86 17.62 -47.23
N ASP A 8 3.74 17.69 -48.23
CA ASP A 8 3.37 17.93 -49.61
C ASP A 8 2.91 16.61 -50.30
N PRO A 9 2.13 16.68 -51.38
CA PRO A 9 1.55 15.49 -52.06
C PRO A 9 2.61 14.45 -52.47
N ASN A 10 3.81 14.86 -52.74
CA ASN A 10 4.95 14.00 -53.14
C ASN A 10 5.69 13.33 -51.93
N GLU A 11 5.31 13.66 -50.71
CA GLU A 11 5.92 13.13 -49.49
C GLU A 11 5.09 12.05 -48.76
N LEU A 12 4.04 11.54 -49.39
CA LEU A 12 3.11 10.54 -48.85
C LEU A 12 3.83 9.30 -48.21
N PRO A 13 4.92 8.75 -48.83
CA PRO A 13 5.63 7.63 -48.20
C PRO A 13 6.28 7.99 -46.84
N ARG A 14 6.66 9.26 -46.64
CA ARG A 14 7.21 9.75 -45.35
C ARG A 14 6.12 9.91 -44.30
N LEU A 15 4.88 10.21 -44.72
CA LEU A 15 3.74 10.29 -43.77
C LEU A 15 3.41 8.93 -43.14
N ALA A 16 3.44 7.85 -43.93
CA ALA A 16 3.24 6.49 -43.40
C ALA A 16 4.24 6.19 -42.30
N LYS A 17 5.52 6.45 -42.56
CA LYS A 17 6.57 6.29 -41.54
C LYS A 17 6.39 7.18 -40.32
N GLY A 18 5.89 8.40 -40.50
CA GLY A 18 5.58 9.30 -39.37
C GLY A 18 4.42 8.80 -38.51
N LEU A 19 3.40 8.19 -39.08
CA LEU A 19 2.31 7.54 -38.35
C LEU A 19 2.80 6.33 -37.57
N ASP A 20 3.66 5.49 -38.15
CA ASP A 20 4.29 4.35 -37.48
C ASP A 20 5.16 4.80 -36.28
N LEU A 21 5.77 5.98 -36.37
CA LEU A 21 6.55 6.60 -35.30
C LEU A 21 5.70 7.28 -34.21
N GLY A 22 4.36 7.24 -34.36
CA GLY A 22 3.43 7.68 -33.29
C GLY A 22 2.76 9.03 -33.56
N ALA A 23 2.82 9.57 -34.77
CA ALA A 23 1.96 10.71 -35.13
C ALA A 23 0.48 10.29 -35.12
N THR A 24 -0.37 11.22 -34.69
CA THR A 24 -1.79 10.92 -34.47
C THR A 24 -2.60 10.99 -35.77
N ASP A 25 -2.22 11.91 -36.68
CA ASP A 25 -2.91 12.12 -37.96
C ASP A 25 -2.00 12.97 -38.87
N TYR A 26 -2.42 13.19 -40.12
CA TYR A 26 -1.69 14.02 -41.09
C TYR A 26 -2.61 14.91 -41.90
N LEU A 27 -2.01 15.92 -42.53
CA LEU A 27 -2.63 16.85 -43.47
C LEU A 27 -1.73 17.01 -44.69
N VAL A 28 -2.34 17.09 -45.88
CA VAL A 28 -1.62 17.33 -47.16
C VAL A 28 -1.86 18.76 -47.61
N ARG A 29 -0.80 19.41 -48.09
CA ARG A 29 -0.91 20.77 -48.66
C ARG A 29 -1.54 20.73 -50.07
N PRO A 30 -2.30 21.78 -50.45
CA PRO A 30 -2.60 23.00 -49.71
C PRO A 30 -3.59 22.74 -48.57
N LEU A 31 -3.37 23.40 -47.41
CA LEU A 31 -4.16 23.15 -46.19
C LEU A 31 -5.51 23.87 -46.27
N ASP A 32 -6.58 23.10 -46.10
CA ASP A 32 -7.89 23.67 -45.82
C ASP A 32 -8.01 23.97 -44.31
N ARG A 33 -8.43 25.21 -44.00
CA ARG A 33 -8.58 25.66 -42.59
C ARG A 33 -9.61 24.83 -41.83
N ASN A 34 -10.69 24.45 -42.46
CA ASN A 34 -11.77 23.69 -41.82
C ASN A 34 -11.33 22.25 -41.55
N GLU A 35 -10.60 21.65 -42.50
CA GLU A 35 -10.02 20.32 -42.35
C GLU A 35 -9.01 20.29 -41.18
N LEU A 36 -8.08 21.26 -41.13
CA LEU A 36 -7.13 21.39 -40.04
C LEU A 36 -7.83 21.47 -38.66
N ILE A 37 -8.84 22.35 -38.55
CA ILE A 37 -9.59 22.53 -37.32
C ILE A 37 -10.34 21.25 -36.94
N ALA A 38 -10.98 20.59 -37.92
CA ALA A 38 -11.73 19.34 -37.68
C ALA A 38 -10.82 18.21 -37.19
N ARG A 39 -9.68 18.00 -37.83
CA ARG A 39 -8.69 16.97 -37.42
C ARG A 39 -8.06 17.28 -36.08
N ALA A 40 -7.67 18.53 -35.85
CA ALA A 40 -7.13 18.96 -34.55
C ALA A 40 -8.15 18.73 -33.41
N ARG A 41 -9.41 19.13 -33.62
CA ARG A 41 -10.49 18.88 -32.64
C ARG A 41 -10.70 17.39 -32.39
N THR A 42 -10.70 16.58 -33.43
CA THR A 42 -10.88 15.13 -33.34
C THR A 42 -9.74 14.49 -32.55
N SER A 43 -8.49 14.85 -32.85
CA SER A 43 -7.31 14.34 -32.17
C SER A 43 -7.27 14.75 -30.69
N ILE A 44 -7.61 16.00 -30.39
CA ILE A 44 -7.71 16.48 -28.99
C ILE A 44 -8.85 15.76 -28.25
N ARG A 45 -10.01 15.60 -28.88
CA ARG A 45 -11.15 14.87 -28.27
C ARG A 45 -10.80 13.42 -27.98
N ARG A 46 -10.14 12.73 -28.92
CA ARG A 46 -9.68 11.34 -28.76
C ARG A 46 -8.70 11.23 -27.59
N LYS A 47 -7.72 12.12 -27.53
CA LYS A 47 -6.75 12.15 -26.41
C LYS A 47 -7.44 12.36 -25.06
N ARG A 48 -8.32 13.35 -24.95
CA ARG A 48 -9.09 13.59 -23.73
C ARG A 48 -9.92 12.40 -23.28
N LEU A 49 -10.52 11.67 -24.23
CA LEU A 49 -11.27 10.45 -23.92
C LEU A 49 -10.36 9.33 -23.40
N GLN A 50 -9.22 9.12 -24.05
CA GLN A 50 -8.21 8.15 -23.58
C GLN A 50 -7.71 8.49 -22.18
N ASP A 51 -7.38 9.75 -21.90
CA ASP A 51 -6.92 10.19 -20.59
C ASP A 51 -7.98 9.94 -19.50
N ARG A 52 -9.24 10.27 -19.78
CA ARG A 52 -10.37 9.98 -18.86
C ARG A 52 -10.55 8.49 -18.61
N LEU A 53 -10.46 7.66 -19.65
CA LEU A 53 -10.54 6.20 -19.49
C LEU A 53 -9.41 5.68 -18.63
N GLN A 54 -8.18 6.15 -18.88
CA GLN A 54 -7.01 5.79 -18.07
C GLN A 54 -7.18 6.22 -16.61
N GLU A 55 -7.61 7.45 -16.36
CA GLU A 55 -7.87 7.95 -15.00
C GLU A 55 -8.96 7.14 -14.30
N ASN A 56 -10.06 6.83 -14.98
CA ASN A 56 -11.14 6.02 -14.41
C ASN A 56 -10.68 4.59 -14.11
N TYR A 57 -9.87 4.00 -14.98
CA TYR A 57 -9.28 2.69 -14.76
C TYR A 57 -8.37 2.68 -13.53
N GLN A 58 -7.47 3.66 -13.41
CA GLN A 58 -6.58 3.80 -12.25
C GLN A 58 -7.37 4.03 -10.94
N LYS A 59 -8.41 4.87 -10.97
CA LYS A 59 -9.30 5.07 -9.83
C LYS A 59 -10.02 3.78 -9.43
N SER A 60 -10.52 3.02 -10.41
CA SER A 60 -11.20 1.74 -10.14
C SER A 60 -10.25 0.71 -9.54
N LEU A 61 -9.00 0.63 -10.03
CA LEU A 61 -7.97 -0.23 -9.44
C LEU A 61 -7.64 0.20 -8.01
N SER A 62 -7.43 1.49 -7.77
CA SER A 62 -7.15 2.01 -6.43
C SER A 62 -8.29 1.65 -5.46
N LEU A 63 -9.55 1.92 -5.81
CA LEU A 63 -10.71 1.57 -4.98
C LEU A 63 -10.84 0.06 -4.73
N ALA A 64 -10.40 -0.78 -5.67
CA ALA A 64 -10.45 -2.22 -5.52
C ALA A 64 -9.33 -2.77 -4.62
N LEU A 65 -8.15 -2.12 -4.57
CA LEU A 65 -6.95 -2.64 -3.96
C LEU A 65 -6.52 -1.93 -2.68
N THR A 66 -6.96 -0.66 -2.47
CA THR A 66 -6.51 0.14 -1.33
C THR A 66 -7.65 0.54 -0.40
N ASP A 67 -7.29 0.92 0.83
CA ASP A 67 -8.17 1.55 1.81
C ASP A 67 -8.28 3.05 1.51
N GLY A 68 -9.50 3.55 1.42
CA GLY A 68 -9.77 4.93 1.00
C GLY A 68 -9.33 6.00 1.99
N LEU A 69 -9.12 5.66 3.27
CA LEU A 69 -8.68 6.61 4.30
C LEU A 69 -7.15 6.73 4.35
N THR A 70 -6.46 5.59 4.30
CA THR A 70 -5.02 5.48 4.56
C THR A 70 -4.18 5.35 3.29
N GLY A 71 -4.78 4.95 2.16
CA GLY A 71 -4.07 4.66 0.92
C GLY A 71 -3.27 3.36 0.93
N LEU A 72 -3.21 2.65 2.06
CA LEU A 72 -2.59 1.33 2.18
C LEU A 72 -3.40 0.29 1.42
N TYR A 73 -2.83 -0.88 1.17
CA TYR A 73 -3.61 -1.99 0.64
C TYR A 73 -4.75 -2.36 1.58
N ASN A 74 -5.87 -2.80 1.01
CA ASN A 74 -7.02 -3.25 1.78
C ASN A 74 -6.92 -4.75 2.11
N ARG A 75 -7.80 -5.23 2.99
CA ARG A 75 -7.88 -6.64 3.40
C ARG A 75 -8.02 -7.60 2.21
N ARG A 76 -8.77 -7.20 1.18
CA ARG A 76 -9.01 -8.04 -0.01
C ARG A 76 -7.72 -8.29 -0.78
N TYR A 77 -6.93 -7.25 -1.00
CA TYR A 77 -5.64 -7.36 -1.66
C TYR A 77 -4.65 -8.19 -0.85
N LEU A 78 -4.59 -7.95 0.48
CA LEU A 78 -3.75 -8.74 1.39
C LEU A 78 -4.04 -10.25 1.28
N SER A 79 -5.31 -10.65 1.33
CA SER A 79 -5.70 -12.07 1.23
C SER A 79 -5.24 -12.69 -0.09
N ALA A 80 -5.54 -12.04 -1.21
CA ALA A 80 -5.13 -12.50 -2.53
C ALA A 80 -3.58 -12.57 -2.68
N HIS A 81 -2.87 -11.62 -2.09
CA HIS A 81 -1.41 -11.60 -2.12
C HIS A 81 -0.81 -12.77 -1.32
N LEU A 82 -1.30 -13.03 -0.12
CA LEU A 82 -0.84 -14.17 0.70
C LEU A 82 -1.14 -15.51 0.03
N GLU A 83 -2.34 -15.68 -0.56
CA GLU A 83 -2.72 -16.86 -1.31
C GLU A 83 -1.82 -17.09 -2.54
N SER A 84 -1.35 -16.02 -3.16
CA SER A 84 -0.40 -16.10 -4.29
C SER A 84 1.04 -16.37 -3.84
N LEU A 85 1.46 -15.83 -2.68
CA LEU A 85 2.84 -15.88 -2.21
C LEU A 85 3.21 -17.24 -1.60
N LEU A 86 2.34 -17.78 -0.75
CA LEU A 86 2.63 -18.97 0.06
C LEU A 86 2.92 -20.24 -0.75
N PRO A 87 2.20 -20.54 -1.84
CA PRO A 87 2.48 -21.76 -2.64
C PRO A 87 3.87 -21.76 -3.32
N HIS A 88 4.52 -20.62 -3.39
CA HIS A 88 5.87 -20.50 -4.00
C HIS A 88 7.01 -20.63 -2.99
N VAL A 89 6.69 -20.85 -1.71
CA VAL A 89 7.69 -21.11 -0.67
C VAL A 89 8.19 -22.55 -0.82
N ALA A 90 9.41 -22.70 -1.35
CA ALA A 90 10.04 -24.02 -1.50
C ALA A 90 10.31 -24.66 -0.11
N GLU A 91 10.35 -25.96 -0.06
CA GLU A 91 10.70 -26.71 1.14
C GLU A 91 12.10 -26.30 1.63
N GLY A 92 12.22 -25.90 2.89
CA GLY A 92 13.47 -25.40 3.47
C GLY A 92 13.82 -23.94 3.14
N ALA A 93 13.05 -23.25 2.28
CA ALA A 93 13.24 -21.84 2.00
C ALA A 93 12.64 -20.95 3.12
N LYS A 94 13.14 -19.71 3.19
CA LYS A 94 12.56 -18.69 4.07
C LYS A 94 11.24 -18.20 3.47
N GLY A 95 10.14 -18.52 4.12
CA GLY A 95 8.84 -17.98 3.76
C GLY A 95 8.61 -16.55 4.30
N PRO A 96 7.45 -15.96 4.03
CA PRO A 96 7.10 -14.65 4.56
C PRO A 96 6.89 -14.68 6.08
N ALA A 97 7.27 -13.56 6.72
CA ALA A 97 6.81 -13.20 8.05
C ALA A 97 5.60 -12.26 7.95
N LEU A 98 4.74 -12.30 8.96
CA LEU A 98 3.57 -11.48 9.08
C LEU A 98 3.55 -10.78 10.43
N LEU A 99 3.40 -9.48 10.41
CA LEU A 99 3.16 -8.64 11.56
C LEU A 99 1.69 -8.20 11.52
N MET A 100 0.93 -8.52 12.56
CA MET A 100 -0.40 -7.96 12.76
C MET A 100 -0.35 -7.00 13.93
N PHE A 101 -0.83 -5.79 13.77
CA PHE A 101 -0.83 -4.81 14.86
C PHE A 101 -2.13 -4.02 14.92
N ASP A 102 -2.39 -3.48 16.09
CA ASP A 102 -3.59 -2.72 16.42
C ASP A 102 -3.17 -1.46 17.21
N ILE A 103 -3.87 -0.36 16.97
CA ILE A 103 -3.64 0.89 17.68
C ILE A 103 -4.24 0.80 19.08
N ASP A 104 -3.38 0.85 20.09
CA ASP A 104 -3.80 0.70 21.48
C ASP A 104 -4.80 1.78 21.90
N LEU A 105 -5.90 1.34 22.48
CA LEU A 105 -6.94 2.22 23.02
C LEU A 105 -7.55 3.19 21.99
N PHE A 106 -7.54 2.84 20.70
CA PHE A 106 -8.04 3.70 19.62
C PHE A 106 -9.49 4.17 19.82
N LYS A 107 -10.36 3.31 20.38
CA LYS A 107 -11.71 3.71 20.76
C LYS A 107 -11.73 4.91 21.69
N ARG A 108 -10.81 4.99 22.67
CA ARG A 108 -10.71 6.15 23.57
C ARG A 108 -10.33 7.44 22.83
N VAL A 109 -9.53 7.34 21.79
CA VAL A 109 -9.21 8.49 20.93
C VAL A 109 -10.49 9.00 20.26
N ASN A 110 -11.26 8.11 19.65
CA ASN A 110 -12.54 8.47 19.03
C ASN A 110 -13.55 9.05 20.03
N ASP A 111 -13.69 8.41 21.20
CA ASP A 111 -14.64 8.83 22.23
C ASP A 111 -14.27 10.19 22.83
N SER A 112 -12.96 10.51 22.94
CA SER A 112 -12.49 11.75 23.58
C SER A 112 -12.30 12.92 22.62
N TYR A 113 -11.91 12.64 21.35
CA TYR A 113 -11.49 13.67 20.38
C TYR A 113 -12.30 13.62 19.06
N GLY A 114 -13.24 12.69 18.96
CA GLY A 114 -14.09 12.50 17.78
C GLY A 114 -13.43 11.71 16.65
N HIS A 115 -14.24 11.24 15.71
CA HIS A 115 -13.79 10.40 14.58
C HIS A 115 -12.78 11.10 13.65
N ALA A 116 -12.87 12.42 13.50
CA ALA A 116 -11.91 13.17 12.69
C ALA A 116 -10.47 13.09 13.25
N ALA A 117 -10.32 13.08 14.59
CA ALA A 117 -9.04 12.87 15.25
C ALA A 117 -8.55 11.42 15.07
N GLY A 118 -9.44 10.44 15.20
CA GLY A 118 -9.16 9.05 14.90
C GLY A 118 -8.67 8.83 13.46
N ASP A 119 -9.34 9.46 12.49
CA ASP A 119 -8.93 9.43 11.08
C ASP A 119 -7.53 10.02 10.86
N ALA A 120 -7.20 11.11 11.56
CA ALA A 120 -5.87 11.72 11.50
C ALA A 120 -4.81 10.77 12.11
N VAL A 121 -5.12 10.10 13.22
CA VAL A 121 -4.25 9.08 13.82
C VAL A 121 -4.02 7.93 12.85
N LEU A 122 -5.07 7.39 12.23
CA LEU A 122 -4.95 6.30 11.24
C LEU A 122 -4.07 6.68 10.06
N ARG A 123 -4.21 7.91 9.53
CA ARG A 123 -3.36 8.40 8.42
C ARG A 123 -1.90 8.53 8.84
N GLU A 124 -1.63 9.10 10.00
CA GLU A 124 -0.25 9.31 10.47
C GLU A 124 0.42 7.97 10.83
N VAL A 125 -0.27 7.05 11.50
CA VAL A 125 0.24 5.69 11.75
C VAL A 125 0.58 5.01 10.42
N SER A 126 -0.31 5.06 9.44
CA SER A 126 -0.07 4.50 8.10
C SER A 126 1.16 5.09 7.43
N ALA A 127 1.34 6.42 7.51
CA ALA A 127 2.49 7.12 6.94
C ALA A 127 3.80 6.75 7.66
N ARG A 128 3.80 6.63 9.00
CA ARG A 128 4.96 6.20 9.78
C ARG A 128 5.36 4.76 9.44
N VAL A 129 4.39 3.85 9.37
CA VAL A 129 4.64 2.45 8.99
C VAL A 129 5.24 2.37 7.59
N SER A 130 4.61 3.02 6.59
CA SER A 130 5.08 2.96 5.19
C SER A 130 6.51 3.50 5.00
N ARG A 131 6.92 4.49 5.79
CA ARG A 131 8.29 5.02 5.75
C ARG A 131 9.32 4.11 6.43
N ASN A 132 8.88 3.15 7.24
CA ASN A 132 9.74 2.27 8.04
C ASN A 132 9.78 0.82 7.56
N VAL A 133 9.19 0.52 6.41
CA VAL A 133 9.26 -0.78 5.74
C VAL A 133 9.92 -0.64 4.37
N ARG A 134 10.31 -1.76 3.77
CA ARG A 134 10.96 -1.77 2.44
C ARG A 134 9.93 -1.63 1.33
N ALA A 135 10.37 -1.23 0.15
CA ALA A 135 9.48 -1.04 -1.02
C ALA A 135 8.75 -2.32 -1.47
N PHE A 136 9.29 -3.50 -1.15
CA PHE A 136 8.70 -4.79 -1.48
C PHE A 136 7.93 -5.44 -0.31
N ASP A 137 7.96 -4.82 0.88
CA ASP A 137 7.09 -5.21 1.98
C ASP A 137 5.66 -4.71 1.70
N LEU A 138 4.66 -5.54 2.01
CA LEU A 138 3.27 -5.15 1.82
C LEU A 138 2.71 -4.62 3.14
N VAL A 139 2.11 -3.44 3.11
CA VAL A 139 1.37 -2.86 4.24
C VAL A 139 -0.10 -2.76 3.90
N SER A 140 -0.95 -3.30 4.76
CA SER A 140 -2.40 -3.32 4.60
C SER A 140 -3.11 -2.80 5.84
N ARG A 141 -4.19 -2.07 5.64
CA ARG A 141 -5.20 -1.86 6.68
C ARG A 141 -6.18 -3.02 6.62
N TYR A 142 -6.18 -3.85 7.67
CA TYR A 142 -6.99 -5.06 7.71
C TYR A 142 -8.45 -4.76 8.06
N GLY A 143 -8.69 -3.77 8.95
CA GLY A 143 -10.01 -3.28 9.30
C GLY A 143 -9.95 -2.37 10.54
N GLY A 144 -10.83 -1.39 10.66
CA GLY A 144 -10.87 -0.50 11.82
C GLY A 144 -9.50 0.14 12.13
N GLU A 145 -8.91 -0.28 13.23
CA GLU A 145 -7.61 0.11 13.76
C GLU A 145 -6.53 -0.97 13.58
N GLU A 146 -6.82 -2.05 12.83
CA GLU A 146 -5.94 -3.19 12.62
C GLU A 146 -5.18 -3.09 11.30
N PHE A 147 -3.91 -3.42 11.35
CA PHE A 147 -2.99 -3.38 10.21
C PHE A 147 -2.20 -4.68 10.11
N VAL A 148 -1.79 -5.00 8.89
CA VAL A 148 -0.93 -6.16 8.60
C VAL A 148 0.23 -5.74 7.74
N VAL A 149 1.43 -6.19 8.11
CA VAL A 149 2.64 -6.07 7.30
C VAL A 149 3.10 -7.46 6.91
N VAL A 150 3.33 -7.69 5.62
CA VAL A 150 3.93 -8.93 5.10
C VAL A 150 5.36 -8.61 4.70
N LEU A 151 6.30 -9.37 5.25
CA LEU A 151 7.73 -9.26 5.01
C LEU A 151 8.18 -10.51 4.23
N PRO A 152 8.36 -10.45 2.91
CA PRO A 152 8.81 -11.61 2.11
C PRO A 152 10.16 -12.14 2.60
N GLU A 153 10.36 -13.46 2.53
CA GLU A 153 11.62 -14.16 2.80
C GLU A 153 12.31 -13.74 4.11
N THR A 154 11.51 -13.45 5.16
CA THR A 154 12.03 -12.83 6.39
C THR A 154 11.96 -13.81 7.56
N PRO A 155 13.10 -14.15 8.20
CA PRO A 155 13.13 -15.00 9.39
C PRO A 155 12.57 -14.26 10.62
N LEU A 156 12.11 -15.03 11.63
CA LEU A 156 11.47 -14.51 12.84
C LEU A 156 12.29 -13.41 13.53
N ALA A 157 13.58 -13.64 13.73
CA ALA A 157 14.45 -12.67 14.41
C ALA A 157 14.47 -11.29 13.72
N VAL A 158 14.49 -11.27 12.38
CA VAL A 158 14.44 -10.01 11.60
C VAL A 158 13.05 -9.40 11.65
N ALA A 159 11.98 -10.22 11.56
CA ALA A 159 10.61 -9.74 11.66
C ALA A 159 10.33 -9.05 13.00
N VAL A 160 10.87 -9.61 14.09
CA VAL A 160 10.78 -9.02 15.44
C VAL A 160 11.49 -7.67 15.49
N VAL A 161 12.69 -7.54 14.92
CA VAL A 161 13.42 -6.26 14.87
C VAL A 161 12.62 -5.21 14.08
N VAL A 162 11.99 -5.60 12.97
CA VAL A 162 11.11 -4.69 12.21
C VAL A 162 9.89 -4.30 13.04
N ALA A 163 9.25 -5.26 13.73
CA ALA A 163 8.08 -5.01 14.55
C ALA A 163 8.39 -4.03 15.70
N GLU A 164 9.51 -4.23 16.42
CA GLU A 164 9.95 -3.32 17.48
C GLU A 164 10.29 -1.93 16.96
N ARG A 165 10.94 -1.83 15.80
CA ARG A 165 11.17 -0.53 15.15
C ARG A 165 9.88 0.21 14.84
N LEU A 166 8.87 -0.48 14.29
CA LEU A 166 7.56 0.11 14.01
C LEU A 166 6.87 0.58 15.29
N ARG A 167 6.85 -0.28 16.33
CA ARG A 167 6.30 0.04 17.65
C ARG A 167 6.95 1.29 18.24
N ALA A 168 8.27 1.32 18.29
CA ALA A 168 9.05 2.45 18.82
C ALA A 168 8.78 3.73 18.01
N THR A 169 8.84 3.69 16.67
CA THR A 169 8.58 4.84 15.80
C THR A 169 7.19 5.45 16.00
N ILE A 170 6.18 4.62 16.29
CA ILE A 170 4.82 5.12 16.54
C ILE A 170 4.73 5.75 17.93
N ALA A 171 5.34 5.14 18.94
CA ALA A 171 5.26 5.60 20.32
C ALA A 171 6.17 6.80 20.64
N GLU A 172 7.23 7.03 19.86
CA GLU A 172 8.28 8.02 20.14
C GLU A 172 7.78 9.46 20.04
N GLN A 173 6.91 9.76 19.09
CA GLN A 173 6.45 11.12 18.82
C GLN A 173 4.93 11.23 18.87
N PRO A 174 4.37 12.23 19.58
CA PRO A 174 2.94 12.48 19.58
C PRO A 174 2.40 12.67 18.15
N ILE A 175 1.19 12.22 17.91
CA ILE A 175 0.45 12.47 16.67
C ILE A 175 -0.38 13.74 16.87
N MET A 176 -0.14 14.75 16.04
CA MET A 176 -0.85 16.03 16.12
C MET A 176 -2.22 15.90 15.44
N VAL A 177 -3.28 16.25 16.17
CA VAL A 177 -4.66 16.18 15.68
C VAL A 177 -5.43 17.46 16.03
N GLY A 178 -6.42 17.81 15.20
CA GLY A 178 -7.34 18.94 15.46
C GLY A 178 -6.76 20.32 15.12
N ASP A 179 -7.61 21.34 15.34
CA ASP A 179 -7.28 22.76 15.24
C ASP A 179 -8.01 23.48 16.40
N PRO A 180 -7.29 24.00 17.42
CA PRO A 180 -5.81 23.97 17.57
C PRO A 180 -5.24 22.55 17.73
N ALA A 181 -4.01 22.36 17.28
CA ALA A 181 -3.37 21.06 17.26
C ALA A 181 -3.08 20.52 18.68
N ILE A 182 -3.51 19.29 18.96
CA ILE A 182 -3.29 18.56 20.21
C ILE A 182 -2.41 17.34 19.91
N GLY A 183 -1.36 17.14 20.69
CA GLY A 183 -0.48 15.97 20.57
C GLY A 183 -1.03 14.76 21.33
N LEU A 184 -1.30 13.67 20.63
CA LEU A 184 -1.75 12.40 21.21
C LEU A 184 -0.61 11.39 21.26
N ASN A 185 -0.33 10.83 22.43
CA ASN A 185 0.60 9.72 22.58
C ASN A 185 -0.13 8.44 22.19
N ILE A 186 0.32 7.84 21.10
CA ILE A 186 -0.26 6.62 20.50
C ILE A 186 0.77 5.51 20.59
N SER A 187 0.32 4.30 20.91
CA SER A 187 1.12 3.08 20.82
C SER A 187 0.42 2.01 20.00
N ILE A 188 1.16 0.98 19.66
CA ILE A 188 0.64 -0.21 18.99
C ILE A 188 1.08 -1.47 19.73
N SER A 189 0.21 -2.47 19.73
CA SER A 189 0.55 -3.84 20.09
C SER A 189 0.77 -4.63 18.81
N VAL A 190 1.80 -5.47 18.77
CA VAL A 190 2.20 -6.21 17.56
C VAL A 190 2.30 -7.70 17.84
N GLY A 191 1.63 -8.50 17.01
CA GLY A 191 1.81 -9.95 16.94
C GLY A 191 2.61 -10.35 15.71
N VAL A 192 3.60 -11.21 15.88
CA VAL A 192 4.49 -11.67 14.81
C VAL A 192 4.33 -13.17 14.61
N SER A 193 4.17 -13.58 13.35
CA SER A 193 4.21 -14.99 12.93
C SER A 193 5.10 -15.18 11.71
N VAL A 194 5.63 -16.38 11.52
CA VAL A 194 6.42 -16.75 10.33
C VAL A 194 5.88 -18.03 9.73
N THR A 195 6.09 -18.21 8.45
CA THR A 195 5.76 -19.45 7.73
C THR A 195 6.54 -20.62 8.31
N ARG A 196 5.87 -21.76 8.53
CA ARG A 196 6.45 -22.96 9.16
C ARG A 196 6.81 -24.09 8.21
N GLY A 197 6.43 -23.97 6.94
CA GLY A 197 6.68 -24.99 5.93
C GLY A 197 5.93 -24.73 4.63
N ALA A 198 6.08 -25.64 3.67
CA ALA A 198 5.48 -25.51 2.34
C ALA A 198 3.94 -25.59 2.34
N ASP A 199 3.36 -26.30 3.33
CA ASP A 199 1.90 -26.49 3.45
C ASP A 199 1.21 -25.37 4.26
N GLU A 200 1.92 -24.26 4.53
CA GLU A 200 1.36 -23.14 5.28
C GLU A 200 0.23 -22.45 4.50
N THR A 201 -0.88 -22.19 5.18
CA THR A 201 -2.00 -21.43 4.62
C THR A 201 -2.02 -19.99 5.12
N ALA A 202 -2.54 -19.08 4.30
CA ALA A 202 -2.74 -17.68 4.71
C ALA A 202 -3.57 -17.59 6.00
N ALA A 203 -4.61 -18.40 6.13
CA ALA A 203 -5.45 -18.43 7.32
C ALA A 203 -4.69 -18.87 8.57
N SER A 204 -3.81 -19.88 8.48
CA SER A 204 -3.00 -20.36 9.60
C SER A 204 -1.97 -19.29 10.03
N LEU A 205 -1.26 -18.68 9.08
CA LEU A 205 -0.29 -17.62 9.33
C LEU A 205 -0.94 -16.40 10.00
N MET A 206 -2.08 -15.95 9.47
CA MET A 206 -2.88 -14.85 10.02
C MET A 206 -3.37 -15.16 11.44
N ARG A 207 -3.93 -16.34 11.67
CA ARG A 207 -4.42 -16.77 12.99
C ARG A 207 -3.31 -16.73 14.05
N ARG A 208 -2.11 -17.20 13.73
CA ARG A 208 -0.98 -17.16 14.66
C ARG A 208 -0.53 -15.74 14.99
N ALA A 209 -0.54 -14.84 14.00
CA ALA A 209 -0.24 -13.43 14.25
C ALA A 209 -1.30 -12.76 15.14
N ASP A 210 -2.58 -13.11 14.94
CA ASP A 210 -3.69 -12.62 15.76
C ASP A 210 -3.59 -13.12 17.21
N GLU A 211 -3.29 -14.42 17.42
CA GLU A 211 -3.04 -14.97 18.74
C GLU A 211 -1.88 -14.27 19.47
N ALA A 212 -0.80 -13.96 18.75
CA ALA A 212 0.32 -13.20 19.30
C ALA A 212 -0.06 -11.73 19.60
N LEU A 213 -0.86 -11.09 18.74
CA LEU A 213 -1.38 -9.74 18.98
C LEU A 213 -2.29 -9.70 20.21
N TYR A 214 -3.15 -10.71 20.35
CA TYR A 214 -3.98 -10.83 21.56
C TYR A 214 -3.15 -10.94 22.82
N ALA A 215 -2.08 -11.77 22.79
CA ALA A 215 -1.13 -11.88 23.90
C ALA A 215 -0.42 -10.53 24.19
N ALA A 216 -0.02 -9.76 23.18
CA ALA A 216 0.56 -8.43 23.35
C ALA A 216 -0.40 -7.46 24.05
N LYS A 217 -1.68 -7.44 23.64
CA LYS A 217 -2.71 -6.63 24.30
C LYS A 217 -2.94 -7.05 25.75
N ALA A 218 -2.91 -8.35 26.05
CA ALA A 218 -3.06 -8.89 27.41
C ALA A 218 -1.83 -8.61 28.29
N HIS A 219 -0.63 -8.55 27.70
CA HIS A 219 0.64 -8.27 28.40
C HIS A 219 0.88 -6.78 28.76
N GLY A 220 -0.11 -5.95 28.58
CA GLY A 220 -0.03 -4.52 28.96
C GLY A 220 0.05 -3.57 27.76
N ARG A 221 -0.08 -4.05 26.54
CA ARG A 221 0.00 -3.27 25.29
C ARG A 221 1.38 -2.69 25.02
N ASN A 222 1.52 -1.91 23.95
CA ASN A 222 2.78 -1.28 23.54
C ASN A 222 3.97 -2.25 23.54
N CYS A 223 3.79 -3.46 23.05
CA CYS A 223 4.82 -4.49 23.01
C CYS A 223 4.66 -5.38 21.77
N VAL A 224 5.71 -6.15 21.49
CA VAL A 224 5.77 -7.16 20.44
C VAL A 224 5.72 -8.54 21.07
N MET A 225 4.85 -9.41 20.54
CA MET A 225 4.78 -10.82 20.89
C MET A 225 4.94 -11.69 19.66
N THR A 226 5.53 -12.88 19.83
CA THR A 226 5.66 -13.88 18.79
C THR A 226 4.72 -15.06 19.04
N PHE A 227 4.49 -15.90 18.04
CA PHE A 227 3.81 -17.16 18.24
C PHE A 227 4.80 -18.35 18.19
N PRO A 228 4.84 -19.23 19.18
CA PRO A 228 4.09 -19.20 20.45
C PRO A 228 4.37 -17.92 21.27
N ALA A 229 3.46 -17.56 22.15
CA ALA A 229 3.43 -16.25 22.82
C ALA A 229 4.59 -16.08 23.83
N ASP A 230 5.79 -15.86 23.33
CA ASP A 230 6.97 -15.49 24.09
C ASP A 230 7.13 -13.97 24.04
N ALA A 231 7.24 -13.32 25.19
CA ALA A 231 7.54 -11.88 25.25
C ALA A 231 8.94 -11.63 24.68
N VAL A 232 9.01 -10.80 23.65
CA VAL A 232 10.29 -10.32 23.13
C VAL A 232 10.73 -9.15 23.99
N THR A 233 11.66 -9.40 24.91
CA THR A 233 12.31 -8.32 25.66
C THR A 233 13.38 -7.68 24.79
N ALA A 234 13.50 -6.35 24.84
CA ALA A 234 14.48 -5.57 24.07
C ALA A 234 15.95 -5.92 24.37
N ASP A 235 16.22 -6.74 25.39
CA ASP A 235 17.56 -7.15 25.81
C ASP A 235 18.17 -8.34 25.04
N GLY A 236 17.45 -8.93 24.07
CA GLY A 236 17.90 -10.11 23.32
C GLY A 236 18.81 -9.82 22.11
N ALA A 237 19.33 -8.61 21.93
CA ALA A 237 20.20 -8.24 20.80
C ALA A 237 21.72 -8.32 21.12
N ALA A 238 22.11 -8.99 22.21
CA ALA A 238 23.52 -9.16 22.56
C ALA A 238 23.78 -10.58 23.07
N ALA A 239 24.02 -11.51 22.16
CA ALA A 239 24.82 -12.72 22.35
C ALA A 239 25.22 -13.29 20.97
#